data_e01e4680cbc59083fc5bc8b558073a07
#
_entry.id   e01e4680cbc59083fc5bc8b558073a07
#
_cell.length_a   1.000
_cell.length_b   1.000
_cell.length_c   1.000
_cell.angle_alpha   90.00
_cell.angle_beta   90.00
_cell.angle_gamma   90.00
#
_symmetry.space_group_name_H-M   'P 1'
#
loop_
_entity.id
_entity.type
_entity.pdbx_description
1 polymer ?
#
loop_
_entity_poly.entity_id
_entity_poly.type
_entity_poly.pdbx_seq_one_letter_code
_entity_poly.pdbx_strand_id
1 'polypeptide(L)'
;LEDITCPDSIGLEIRGLGIFGNLRRPRVLWAGVSGDIEALRLLHQEVEDKCARLGFDRDVMEYRPHVTLARFKESFADTPSLRRLLGANNDVSLGSFIAESMVLYQSTLLPSGPVYTPVKTFNLIENKD
;
A
#
# COMPACT_ATOMS: atom_id res chain seq x y z
N LEU A 1 -7.96 18.50 -1.76
CA LEU A 1 -7.39 17.60 -0.73
C LEU A 1 -6.77 18.33 0.46
N GLU A 2 -6.67 19.67 0.41
CA GLU A 2 -6.02 20.41 1.48
C GLU A 2 -6.80 20.37 2.81
N ASP A 3 -8.07 20.06 2.76
CA ASP A 3 -8.96 20.00 3.91
C ASP A 3 -9.09 18.56 4.50
N ILE A 4 -8.20 17.64 4.12
CA ILE A 4 -8.16 16.33 4.75
C ILE A 4 -7.75 16.49 6.20
N THR A 5 -8.57 15.97 7.10
CA THR A 5 -8.23 15.89 8.52
C THR A 5 -7.25 14.74 8.72
N CYS A 6 -6.01 15.09 9.00
CA CYS A 6 -4.99 14.05 9.23
C CYS A 6 -5.14 13.51 10.65
N PRO A 7 -5.18 12.18 10.81
CA PRO A 7 -5.19 11.57 12.13
C PRO A 7 -3.84 11.68 12.81
N ASP A 8 -3.75 11.21 14.04
CA ASP A 8 -2.48 11.01 14.71
C ASP A 8 -1.57 10.10 13.89
N SER A 9 -0.28 10.15 14.18
CA SER A 9 0.67 9.21 13.58
C SER A 9 0.22 7.76 13.82
N ILE A 10 0.50 6.89 12.85
CA ILE A 10 -0.05 5.54 12.83
C ILE A 10 1.09 4.54 12.98
N GLY A 11 1.03 3.69 14.02
CA GLY A 11 1.97 2.59 14.20
C GLY A 11 1.64 1.44 13.26
N LEU A 12 2.59 1.07 12.41
CA LEU A 12 2.41 0.03 11.42
C LEU A 12 3.53 -1.00 11.50
N GLU A 13 3.22 -2.21 11.05
CA GLU A 13 4.18 -3.31 10.94
C GLU A 13 4.10 -3.89 9.54
N ILE A 14 5.26 -4.14 8.95
CA ILE A 14 5.33 -4.89 7.70
C ILE A 14 5.42 -6.37 8.07
N ARG A 15 4.41 -7.14 7.67
CA ARG A 15 4.28 -8.54 8.09
C ARG A 15 3.70 -9.39 6.96
N GLY A 16 4.38 -10.49 6.68
CA GLY A 16 3.94 -11.48 5.72
C GLY A 16 4.15 -11.09 4.28
N LEU A 17 4.22 -12.08 3.42
CA LEU A 17 4.28 -11.90 1.96
C LEU A 17 3.03 -12.48 1.33
N GLY A 18 2.60 -11.87 0.24
CA GLY A 18 1.47 -12.37 -0.54
C GLY A 18 1.59 -11.96 -1.99
N ILE A 19 0.62 -12.37 -2.78
CA ILE A 19 0.57 -12.02 -4.19
C ILE A 19 -0.82 -11.51 -4.57
N PHE A 20 -0.86 -10.62 -5.55
CA PHE A 20 -2.05 -10.39 -6.34
C PHE A 20 -1.97 -11.24 -7.61
N GLY A 21 -3.11 -11.71 -8.09
CA GLY A 21 -3.17 -12.74 -9.09
C GLY A 21 -3.30 -14.10 -8.42
N ASN A 22 -2.75 -15.13 -9.04
CA ASN A 22 -2.72 -16.47 -8.46
C ASN A 22 -1.36 -17.14 -8.73
N LEU A 23 -1.17 -18.33 -8.18
CA LEU A 23 0.12 -19.02 -8.30
C LEU A 23 0.50 -19.35 -9.74
N ARG A 24 -0.46 -19.53 -10.64
CA ARG A 24 -0.20 -19.79 -12.06
C ARG A 24 0.14 -18.52 -12.82
N ARG A 25 -0.51 -17.40 -12.45
CA ARG A 25 -0.32 -16.10 -13.09
C ARG A 25 -0.19 -15.03 -12.02
N PRO A 26 0.91 -15.04 -11.26
CA PRO A 26 1.10 -13.98 -10.27
C PRO A 26 1.35 -12.67 -10.98
N ARG A 27 0.82 -11.58 -10.43
CA ARG A 27 1.01 -10.24 -10.98
C ARG A 27 1.92 -9.38 -10.11
N VAL A 28 1.71 -9.41 -8.81
CA VAL A 28 2.43 -8.55 -7.86
C VAL A 28 2.80 -9.38 -6.64
N LEU A 29 4.06 -9.28 -6.22
CA LEU A 29 4.51 -9.75 -4.91
C LEU A 29 4.48 -8.54 -3.97
N TRP A 30 3.84 -8.71 -2.81
CA TRP A 30 3.71 -7.63 -1.85
C TRP A 30 4.05 -8.10 -0.43
N ALA A 31 4.45 -7.13 0.40
CA ALA A 31 4.52 -7.32 1.84
C ALA A 31 3.27 -6.72 2.48
N GLY A 32 2.69 -7.44 3.43
CA GLY A 32 1.48 -7.00 4.11
C GLY A 32 1.76 -5.90 5.12
N VAL A 33 0.76 -5.10 5.40
CA VAL A 33 0.80 -4.06 6.43
C VAL A 33 -0.19 -4.40 7.51
N SER A 34 0.26 -4.42 8.74
CA SER A 34 -0.54 -4.65 9.93
C SER A 34 -0.26 -3.55 10.96
N GLY A 35 -0.74 -3.73 12.19
CA GLY A 35 -0.64 -2.71 13.22
C GLY A 35 -1.96 -1.99 13.37
N ASP A 36 -1.93 -0.67 13.44
CA ASP A 36 -3.16 0.13 13.60
C ASP A 36 -3.89 0.26 12.25
N ILE A 37 -4.43 -0.85 11.78
CA ILE A 37 -5.11 -0.94 10.49
C ILE A 37 -6.40 -0.14 10.48
N GLU A 38 -7.09 -0.01 11.62
CA GLU A 38 -8.32 0.76 11.67
C GLU A 38 -8.06 2.25 11.40
N ALA A 39 -7.00 2.81 11.98
CA ALA A 39 -6.64 4.19 11.71
C ALA A 39 -6.27 4.41 10.24
N LEU A 40 -5.54 3.45 9.66
CA LEU A 40 -5.18 3.51 8.24
C LEU A 40 -6.42 3.41 7.34
N ARG A 41 -7.36 2.54 7.69
CA ARG A 41 -8.61 2.39 6.94
C ARG A 41 -9.45 3.66 6.99
N LEU A 42 -9.53 4.31 8.14
CA LEU A 42 -10.27 5.57 8.28
C LEU A 42 -9.62 6.69 7.45
N LEU A 43 -8.30 6.75 7.43
CA LEU A 43 -7.60 7.72 6.58
C LEU A 43 -7.88 7.46 5.11
N HIS A 44 -7.82 6.20 4.67
CA HIS A 44 -8.16 5.82 3.30
C HIS A 44 -9.58 6.23 2.95
N GLN A 45 -10.54 5.99 3.85
CA GLN A 45 -11.94 6.36 3.63
C GLN A 45 -12.10 7.86 3.46
N GLU A 46 -11.40 8.64 4.26
CA GLU A 46 -11.46 10.11 4.14
C GLU A 46 -10.88 10.59 2.82
N VAL A 47 -9.77 10.01 2.36
CA VAL A 47 -9.20 10.34 1.04
C VAL A 47 -10.20 10.01 -0.07
N GLU A 48 -10.81 8.81 -0.01
CA GLU A 48 -11.82 8.42 -0.99
C GLU A 48 -13.02 9.38 -1.02
N ASP A 49 -13.51 9.79 0.15
CA ASP A 49 -14.65 10.71 0.25
C ASP A 49 -14.31 12.07 -0.35
N LYS A 50 -13.14 12.60 -0.05
CA LYS A 50 -12.71 13.89 -0.59
C LYS A 50 -12.51 13.83 -2.11
N CYS A 51 -11.90 12.77 -2.61
CA CYS A 51 -11.71 12.58 -4.05
C CYS A 51 -13.05 12.44 -4.77
N ALA A 52 -14.01 11.73 -4.17
CA ALA A 52 -15.36 11.60 -4.76
C ALA A 52 -16.06 12.97 -4.86
N ARG A 53 -15.89 13.83 -3.86
CA ARG A 53 -16.45 15.20 -3.91
C ARG A 53 -15.83 16.04 -5.01
N LEU A 54 -14.59 15.76 -5.39
CA LEU A 54 -13.89 16.45 -6.46
C LEU A 54 -14.21 15.87 -7.84
N GLY A 55 -15.05 14.84 -7.92
CA GLY A 55 -15.48 14.25 -9.18
C GLY A 55 -14.75 12.99 -9.60
N PHE A 56 -13.86 12.47 -8.77
CA PHE A 56 -13.18 11.20 -9.07
C PHE A 56 -14.06 10.03 -8.67
N ASP A 57 -14.02 8.97 -9.48
CA ASP A 57 -14.75 7.75 -9.17
C ASP A 57 -14.13 7.06 -7.95
N ARG A 58 -14.98 6.47 -7.12
CA ARG A 58 -14.51 5.67 -5.99
C ARG A 58 -13.90 4.38 -6.49
N ASP A 59 -12.83 3.94 -5.78
CA ASP A 59 -12.27 2.63 -6.03
C ASP A 59 -13.27 1.57 -5.54
N VAL A 60 -13.65 0.64 -6.43
CA VAL A 60 -14.60 -0.43 -6.12
C VAL A 60 -13.91 -1.63 -5.48
N MET A 61 -12.58 -1.67 -5.48
CA MET A 61 -11.82 -2.74 -4.89
C MET A 61 -11.69 -2.56 -3.37
N GLU A 62 -11.64 -3.67 -2.66
CA GLU A 62 -11.37 -3.65 -1.22
C GLU A 62 -9.99 -3.06 -0.96
N TYR A 63 -9.90 -2.16 0.02
CA TYR A 63 -8.63 -1.59 0.43
C TYR A 63 -7.77 -2.64 1.13
N ARG A 64 -6.60 -2.95 0.54
CA ARG A 64 -5.63 -3.89 1.09
C ARG A 64 -4.30 -3.19 1.27
N PRO A 65 -4.00 -2.70 2.48
CA PRO A 65 -2.71 -2.03 2.73
C PRO A 65 -1.55 -2.99 2.45
N HIS A 66 -0.64 -2.55 1.62
CA HIS A 66 0.49 -3.38 1.22
C HIS A 66 1.64 -2.54 0.69
N VAL A 67 2.82 -3.14 0.63
CA VAL A 67 3.98 -2.58 -0.04
C VAL A 67 4.33 -3.49 -1.21
N THR A 68 4.27 -2.97 -2.42
CA THR A 68 4.66 -3.72 -3.61
C THR A 68 6.17 -3.93 -3.60
N LEU A 69 6.60 -5.20 -3.67
CA LEU A 69 8.01 -5.57 -3.71
C LEU A 69 8.48 -5.85 -5.13
N ALA A 70 7.63 -6.45 -5.96
CA ALA A 70 8.01 -6.82 -7.31
C ALA A 70 6.76 -7.03 -8.16
N ARG A 71 6.94 -6.89 -9.48
CA ARG A 71 5.92 -7.24 -10.46
C ARG A 71 6.43 -8.40 -11.29
N PHE A 72 5.57 -9.38 -11.48
CA PHE A 72 5.92 -10.59 -12.25
C PHE A 72 5.75 -10.31 -13.73
N LYS A 73 6.67 -10.86 -14.52
CA LYS A 73 6.51 -10.93 -15.98
C LYS A 73 5.52 -12.02 -16.33
N GLU A 74 4.82 -11.86 -17.45
CA GLU A 74 3.88 -12.88 -17.92
C GLU A 74 4.55 -14.23 -18.17
N SER A 75 5.85 -14.21 -18.49
CA SER A 75 6.65 -15.43 -18.72
C SER A 75 7.06 -16.14 -17.43
N PHE A 76 6.74 -15.61 -16.26
CA PHE A 76 7.09 -16.26 -14.99
C PHE A 76 6.42 -17.63 -14.88
N ALA A 77 7.22 -18.66 -14.59
CA ALA A 77 6.76 -20.04 -14.55
C ALA A 77 7.25 -20.84 -13.33
N ASP A 78 8.05 -20.24 -12.45
CA ASP A 78 8.62 -20.95 -11.30
C ASP A 78 7.66 -20.96 -10.10
N THR A 79 6.49 -21.57 -10.30
CA THR A 79 5.46 -21.73 -9.28
C THR A 79 5.97 -22.43 -8.01
N PRO A 80 6.80 -23.49 -8.07
CA PRO A 80 7.28 -24.12 -6.85
C PRO A 80 8.11 -23.20 -5.96
N SER A 81 9.01 -22.39 -6.53
CA SER A 81 9.79 -21.42 -5.75
C SER A 81 8.91 -20.37 -5.12
N LEU A 82 7.95 -19.86 -5.86
CA LEU A 82 7.00 -18.87 -5.33
C LEU A 82 6.17 -19.46 -4.19
N ARG A 83 5.68 -20.67 -4.34
CA ARG A 83 4.92 -21.35 -3.29
C ARG A 83 5.74 -21.50 -2.01
N ARG A 84 7.02 -21.89 -2.14
CA ARG A 84 7.91 -22.01 -0.97
C ARG A 84 8.16 -20.67 -0.31
N LEU A 85 8.39 -19.62 -1.09
CA LEU A 85 8.61 -18.27 -0.56
C LEU A 85 7.40 -17.79 0.24
N LEU A 86 6.21 -17.93 -0.31
CA LEU A 86 4.98 -17.50 0.35
C LEU A 86 4.70 -18.32 1.60
N GLY A 87 4.88 -19.65 1.53
CA GLY A 87 4.65 -20.52 2.68
C GLY A 87 5.61 -20.27 3.83
N ALA A 88 6.87 -19.94 3.53
CA ALA A 88 7.87 -19.65 4.57
C ALA A 88 7.72 -18.28 5.19
N ASN A 89 7.01 -17.34 4.54
CA ASN A 89 6.95 -15.94 4.95
C ASN A 89 5.52 -15.41 5.10
N ASN A 90 4.55 -16.28 5.30
CA ASN A 90 3.16 -15.84 5.36
C ASN A 90 2.81 -15.00 6.59
N ASP A 91 3.64 -15.02 7.62
CA ASP A 91 3.39 -14.27 8.86
C ASP A 91 4.71 -13.76 9.51
N VAL A 92 5.76 -13.62 8.73
CA VAL A 92 7.05 -13.15 9.25
C VAL A 92 7.02 -11.63 9.38
N SER A 93 7.45 -11.10 10.55
CA SER A 93 7.61 -9.66 10.73
C SER A 93 8.87 -9.19 10.01
N LEU A 94 8.72 -8.17 9.18
CA LEU A 94 9.82 -7.58 8.42
C LEU A 94 10.25 -6.22 8.99
N GLY A 95 9.55 -5.72 9.99
CA GLY A 95 9.88 -4.48 10.66
C GLY A 95 8.64 -3.70 11.04
N SER A 96 8.85 -2.68 11.86
CA SER A 96 7.79 -1.79 12.33
C SER A 96 8.22 -0.34 12.17
N PHE A 97 7.27 0.54 12.01
CA PHE A 97 7.54 1.97 11.91
C PHE A 97 6.30 2.76 12.30
N ILE A 98 6.51 4.05 12.52
CA ILE A 98 5.41 4.98 12.76
C ILE A 98 5.26 5.84 11.51
N ALA A 99 4.08 5.77 10.88
CA ALA A 99 3.78 6.59 9.72
C ALA A 99 3.50 8.01 10.20
N GLU A 100 4.30 8.96 9.73
CA GLU A 100 4.24 10.37 10.14
C GLU A 100 3.73 11.29 9.04
N SER A 101 3.58 10.77 7.84
CA SER A 101 3.10 11.58 6.71
C SER A 101 2.42 10.72 5.66
N MET A 102 1.60 11.39 4.88
CA MET A 102 0.98 10.84 3.67
C MET A 102 1.37 11.75 2.51
N VAL A 103 1.74 11.15 1.38
CA VAL A 103 2.21 11.92 0.22
C VAL A 103 1.29 11.66 -0.97
N LEU A 104 0.85 12.74 -1.60
CA LEU A 104 0.18 12.66 -2.89
C LEU A 104 1.25 12.70 -3.98
N TYR A 105 1.29 11.67 -4.82
CA TYR A 105 2.24 11.57 -5.93
C TYR A 105 1.54 11.74 -7.26
N GLN A 106 2.23 12.39 -8.18
CA GLN A 106 1.89 12.32 -9.60
C GLN A 106 2.69 11.15 -10.21
N SER A 107 2.00 10.28 -10.92
CA SER A 107 2.62 9.18 -11.64
C SER A 107 2.71 9.53 -13.12
N THR A 108 3.92 9.53 -13.66
CA THR A 108 4.15 9.71 -15.10
C THR A 108 4.65 8.38 -15.66
N LEU A 109 3.88 7.84 -16.63
CA LEU A 109 4.22 6.56 -17.23
C LEU A 109 5.18 6.79 -18.39
N LEU A 110 6.41 6.30 -18.22
CA LEU A 110 7.45 6.33 -19.28
C LEU A 110 7.68 4.90 -19.79
N PRO A 111 8.29 4.74 -20.97
CA PRO A 111 8.62 3.41 -21.47
C PRO A 111 9.50 2.59 -20.52
N SER A 112 10.33 3.26 -19.72
CA SER A 112 11.18 2.63 -18.70
C SER A 112 10.45 2.30 -17.39
N GLY A 113 9.18 2.69 -17.27
CA GLY A 113 8.36 2.47 -16.06
C GLY A 113 7.81 3.77 -15.51
N PRO A 114 7.05 3.71 -14.42
CA PRO A 114 6.46 4.90 -13.82
C PRO A 114 7.51 5.75 -13.11
N VAL A 115 7.34 7.07 -13.19
CA VAL A 115 8.10 8.05 -12.41
C VAL A 115 7.12 8.74 -11.48
N TYR A 116 7.42 8.71 -10.18
CA TYR A 116 6.57 9.31 -9.15
C TYR A 116 7.16 10.64 -8.70
N THR A 117 6.36 11.69 -8.78
CA THR A 117 6.75 13.04 -8.35
C THR A 117 5.87 13.46 -7.18
N PRO A 118 6.46 13.82 -6.03
CA PRO A 118 5.66 14.31 -4.90
C PRO A 118 4.96 15.61 -5.27
N VAL A 119 3.65 15.66 -5.05
CA VAL A 119 2.84 16.87 -5.27
C VAL A 119 2.60 17.58 -3.96
N LYS A 120 2.24 16.85 -2.92
CA LYS A 120 1.95 17.42 -1.60
C LYS A 120 2.17 16.38 -0.51
N THR A 121 2.72 16.82 0.61
CA THR A 121 2.88 16.02 1.81
C THR A 121 1.90 16.47 2.87
N PHE A 122 1.15 15.53 3.45
CA PHE A 122 0.24 15.75 4.56
C PHE A 122 0.87 15.15 5.81
N ASN A 123 1.22 15.97 6.76
CA ASN A 123 1.82 15.48 8.00
C ASN A 123 0.72 14.96 8.92
N LEU A 124 0.96 13.78 9.51
CA LEU A 124 0.09 13.22 10.53
C LEU A 124 0.42 13.89 11.87
N ILE A 125 -0.59 14.00 12.73
CA ILE A 125 -0.40 14.65 14.02
C ILE A 125 0.46 13.75 14.89
N GLU A 126 1.54 14.30 15.45
CA GLU A 126 2.39 13.55 16.37
C GLU A 126 1.64 13.30 17.66
N ASN A 127 1.58 12.01 18.06
CA ASN A 127 0.99 11.64 19.34
C ASN A 127 2.04 11.85 20.43
N LYS A 128 1.80 12.80 21.34
CA LYS A 128 2.76 13.22 22.37
C LYS A 128 2.61 12.50 23.70
N ASP A 129 1.81 11.46 23.76
CA ASP A 129 1.62 10.73 25.01
C ASP A 129 2.77 9.78 25.35
#